data_e19debed42d812486fe9ac22cb87373a
#
_entry.id   e19debed42d812486fe9ac22cb87373a
#
_cell.length_a   1.000
_cell.length_b   1.000
_cell.length_c   1.000
_cell.angle_alpha   90.00
_cell.angle_beta   90.00
_cell.angle_gamma   90.00
#
_symmetry.space_group_name_H-M   'P 1'
#
loop_
_entity.id
_entity.type
_entity.pdbx_description
1 polymer ?
#
loop_
_entity_poly.entity_id
_entity_poly.type
_entity_poly.pdbx_seq_one_letter_code
_entity_poly.pdbx_strand_id
1 'polypeptide(L)'
;MLEAVLFGPEIKFSEDTFIAITGADLGPSVDGEVVNMWKTLEVSSGSILRFSGPTGNGMRTYLSISGGFAGDGTKRVMNSYSTYIPGGFGGHEGRALRDGDVLTTGRGVDGFEGGLILDNPPYFGDDEVIRIIEGPQQNSFTEEAIDTLTSASYEVTPNSDRMGCRLDGPALEHVNGPDVISDGNAFGVIQVPGDGKPIILLADRGTTGGYTKIATVITADRSQLAQLIPGSIVKFEMVGQEKAVDLLREQERSLTELSNKQGLQLKFKVNGVLVDVVDDNEGPFTIQDLENTSYTALVSDGSSDHQVKVDISE
;
A
#
# COMPACT_ATOMS: atom_id res chain seq x y z
N MET A 1 7.74 7.66 -0.29
CA MET A 1 7.15 7.23 1.00
C MET A 1 8.18 6.40 1.74
N LEU A 2 8.38 6.64 3.06
CA LEU A 2 9.19 5.80 3.95
C LEU A 2 8.29 4.90 4.76
N GLU A 3 8.74 3.68 5.02
CA GLU A 3 8.10 2.72 5.91
C GLU A 3 8.94 2.60 7.19
N ALA A 4 8.31 2.75 8.34
CA ALA A 4 8.88 2.47 9.65
C ALA A 4 8.15 1.29 10.29
N VAL A 5 8.89 0.40 10.96
CA VAL A 5 8.34 -0.81 11.59
C VAL A 5 8.63 -0.78 13.09
N LEU A 6 7.60 -0.81 13.92
CA LEU A 6 7.61 -0.74 15.38
C LEU A 6 8.24 0.56 15.95
N PHE A 7 9.37 0.97 15.44
CA PHE A 7 10.08 2.18 15.85
C PHE A 7 10.36 3.03 14.61
N GLY A 8 10.00 4.31 14.68
CA GLY A 8 10.27 5.27 13.61
C GLY A 8 11.61 5.99 13.80
N PRO A 9 12.17 6.54 12.71
CA PRO A 9 13.39 7.35 12.77
C PRO A 9 13.14 8.73 13.38
N GLU A 10 14.19 9.39 13.85
CA GLU A 10 14.21 10.83 14.02
C GLU A 10 14.55 11.48 12.66
N ILE A 11 13.73 12.41 12.21
CA ILE A 11 13.89 13.08 10.92
C ILE A 11 13.92 14.60 11.12
N LYS A 12 14.99 15.25 10.67
CA LYS A 12 15.09 16.70 10.63
C LYS A 12 14.82 17.21 9.22
N PHE A 13 13.93 18.19 9.10
CA PHE A 13 13.60 18.83 7.83
C PHE A 13 14.53 20.01 7.58
N SER A 14 15.07 20.14 6.38
CA SER A 14 15.95 21.25 5.97
C SER A 14 15.18 22.40 5.31
N GLU A 15 13.95 22.15 4.90
CA GLU A 15 13.08 23.11 4.18
C GLU A 15 11.65 22.99 4.69
N ASP A 16 10.85 24.04 4.47
CA ASP A 16 9.41 24.01 4.73
C ASP A 16 8.75 23.02 3.76
N THR A 17 7.87 22.16 4.28
CA THR A 17 7.21 21.15 3.45
C THR A 17 5.93 20.64 4.08
N PHE A 18 5.15 19.89 3.32
CA PHE A 18 4.02 19.13 3.82
C PHE A 18 4.38 17.65 3.92
N ILE A 19 3.94 17.03 5.02
CA ILE A 19 4.05 15.60 5.25
C ILE A 19 2.68 14.98 5.52
N ALA A 20 2.57 13.67 5.39
CA ALA A 20 1.45 12.90 5.89
C ALA A 20 1.97 11.60 6.51
N ILE A 21 1.42 11.26 7.67
CA ILE A 21 1.77 10.05 8.42
C ILE A 21 0.53 9.16 8.43
N THR A 22 0.69 7.92 7.97
CA THR A 22 -0.41 6.95 7.86
C THR A 22 0.05 5.58 8.36
N GLY A 23 -0.87 4.60 8.43
CA GLY A 23 -0.57 3.26 8.97
C GLY A 23 -0.84 3.16 10.46
N ALA A 24 -0.08 2.33 11.17
CA ALA A 24 -0.19 2.17 12.63
C ALA A 24 0.31 3.42 13.37
N ASP A 25 -0.28 3.68 14.52
CA ASP A 25 0.16 4.78 15.36
C ASP A 25 1.42 4.40 16.16
N LEU A 26 2.54 4.98 15.75
CA LEU A 26 3.82 4.87 16.45
C LEU A 26 4.13 6.11 17.30
N GLY A 27 3.12 6.89 17.71
CA GLY A 27 3.26 8.07 18.55
C GLY A 27 4.09 9.19 17.90
N PRO A 28 3.71 9.70 16.72
CA PRO A 28 4.47 10.76 16.04
C PRO A 28 4.36 12.10 16.78
N SER A 29 5.49 12.82 16.83
CA SER A 29 5.56 14.19 17.35
C SER A 29 6.48 15.04 16.48
N VAL A 30 6.15 16.32 16.32
CA VAL A 30 6.99 17.32 15.66
C VAL A 30 7.38 18.35 16.70
N ASP A 31 8.69 18.58 16.88
CA ASP A 31 9.28 19.49 17.88
C ASP A 31 8.79 19.25 19.31
N GLY A 32 8.44 17.98 19.63
CA GLY A 32 7.93 17.53 20.92
C GLY A 32 6.41 17.59 21.09
N GLU A 33 5.68 18.20 20.16
CA GLU A 33 4.22 18.24 20.16
C GLU A 33 3.65 17.05 19.38
N VAL A 34 2.70 16.32 20.01
CA VAL A 34 2.03 15.17 19.39
C VAL A 34 1.24 15.64 18.18
N VAL A 35 1.40 14.93 17.06
CA VAL A 35 0.68 15.25 15.83
C VAL A 35 -0.31 14.14 15.44
N ASN A 36 -1.42 14.57 14.82
CA ASN A 36 -2.42 13.62 14.35
C ASN A 36 -1.98 12.95 13.05
N MET A 37 -2.21 11.68 12.94
CA MET A 37 -2.05 10.90 11.71
C MET A 37 -3.21 11.11 10.72
N TRP A 38 -3.09 10.56 9.54
CA TRP A 38 -4.10 10.52 8.47
C TRP A 38 -4.56 11.91 8.01
N LYS A 39 -3.69 12.88 8.16
CA LYS A 39 -3.86 14.24 7.63
C LYS A 39 -2.54 14.80 7.13
N THR A 40 -2.63 15.83 6.28
CA THR A 40 -1.45 16.62 5.91
C THR A 40 -1.05 17.55 7.06
N LEU A 41 0.25 17.63 7.30
CA LEU A 41 0.88 18.46 8.31
C LEU A 41 1.90 19.38 7.60
N GLU A 42 1.87 20.64 7.89
CA GLU A 42 2.92 21.57 7.53
C GLU A 42 4.06 21.43 8.54
N VAL A 43 5.30 21.31 8.05
CA VAL A 43 6.51 21.30 8.88
C VAL A 43 7.50 22.31 8.36
N SER A 44 8.07 23.07 9.29
CA SER A 44 9.02 24.15 8.96
C SER A 44 10.45 23.63 8.84
N SER A 45 11.28 24.36 8.14
CA SER A 45 12.73 24.15 8.13
C SER A 45 13.30 24.14 9.55
N GLY A 46 14.08 23.11 9.86
CA GLY A 46 14.64 22.88 11.18
C GLY A 46 13.81 21.97 12.09
N SER A 47 12.51 21.78 11.83
CA SER A 47 11.64 20.93 12.63
C SER A 47 12.11 19.47 12.65
N ILE A 48 11.81 18.79 13.74
CA ILE A 48 12.22 17.40 13.99
C ILE A 48 11.00 16.54 14.27
N LEU A 49 10.77 15.57 13.37
CA LEU A 49 9.77 14.51 13.56
C LEU A 49 10.40 13.36 14.37
N ARG A 50 9.69 12.89 15.39
CA ARG A 50 10.04 11.72 16.22
C ARG A 50 8.86 10.78 16.38
N PHE A 51 9.17 9.54 16.72
CA PHE A 51 8.18 8.52 17.05
C PHE A 51 8.52 7.95 18.44
N SER A 52 7.51 7.81 19.32
CA SER A 52 7.70 7.25 20.66
C SER A 52 7.61 5.72 20.70
N GLY A 53 7.14 5.09 19.64
CA GLY A 53 6.85 3.66 19.52
C GLY A 53 5.35 3.38 19.44
N PRO A 54 4.94 2.10 19.33
CA PRO A 54 3.53 1.74 19.18
C PRO A 54 2.66 2.25 20.32
N THR A 55 1.58 2.96 20.01
CA THR A 55 0.58 3.44 20.95
C THR A 55 -0.74 2.64 20.86
N GLY A 56 -0.83 1.74 19.90
CA GLY A 56 -1.97 0.87 19.62
C GLY A 56 -1.55 -0.35 18.81
N ASN A 57 -2.50 -0.94 18.11
CA ASN A 57 -2.29 -2.12 17.27
C ASN A 57 -1.66 -1.75 15.93
N GLY A 58 -1.00 -2.73 15.32
CA GLY A 58 -0.25 -2.56 14.09
C GLY A 58 1.23 -2.24 14.32
N MET A 59 2.02 -2.36 13.25
CA MET A 59 3.46 -2.23 13.36
C MET A 59 4.10 -1.34 12.32
N ARG A 60 3.37 -0.93 11.28
CA ARG A 60 3.94 -0.18 10.15
C ARG A 60 3.33 1.19 10.02
N THR A 61 4.18 2.19 10.09
CA THR A 61 3.85 3.58 9.80
C THR A 61 4.53 4.01 8.50
N TYR A 62 3.83 4.84 7.76
CA TYR A 62 4.28 5.35 6.47
C TYR A 62 4.35 6.87 6.50
N LEU A 63 5.51 7.41 6.18
CA LEU A 63 5.72 8.85 6.01
C LEU A 63 5.73 9.20 4.53
N SER A 64 4.83 10.04 4.10
CA SER A 64 4.84 10.71 2.80
C SER A 64 5.30 12.16 2.96
N ILE A 65 5.95 12.69 1.93
CA ILE A 65 6.40 14.08 1.88
C ILE A 65 6.00 14.68 0.53
N SER A 66 5.68 15.95 0.52
CA SER A 66 5.36 16.67 -0.72
C SER A 66 6.52 16.57 -1.70
N GLY A 67 6.22 16.31 -2.97
CA GLY A 67 7.23 16.05 -4.01
C GLY A 67 7.81 14.63 -3.99
N GLY A 68 7.54 13.84 -2.95
CA GLY A 68 8.08 12.48 -2.78
C GLY A 68 9.59 12.45 -2.51
N PHE A 69 10.12 11.26 -2.23
CA PHE A 69 11.57 11.07 -2.10
C PHE A 69 12.16 10.81 -3.49
N ALA A 70 13.01 11.72 -3.94
CA ALA A 70 13.66 11.70 -5.25
C ALA A 70 15.08 12.28 -5.12
N GLY A 71 15.99 11.91 -5.98
CA GLY A 71 17.33 12.50 -6.03
C GLY A 71 18.46 11.48 -6.02
N ASP A 72 19.69 11.98 -5.90
CA ASP A 72 20.92 11.19 -5.90
C ASP A 72 20.90 10.20 -4.73
N GLY A 73 21.05 8.91 -5.03
CA GLY A 73 20.95 7.82 -4.04
C GLY A 73 19.63 7.05 -4.09
N THR A 74 18.54 7.65 -4.58
CA THR A 74 17.28 6.93 -4.78
C THR A 74 17.22 6.37 -6.19
N LYS A 75 17.42 5.06 -6.34
CA LYS A 75 17.44 4.40 -7.64
C LYS A 75 16.13 3.69 -7.94
N ARG A 76 15.61 3.94 -9.13
CA ARG A 76 14.49 3.19 -9.69
C ARG A 76 15.01 1.89 -10.30
N VAL A 77 14.56 0.76 -9.78
CA VAL A 77 14.88 -0.56 -10.30
C VAL A 77 13.62 -1.23 -10.79
N MET A 78 13.60 -1.75 -12.00
CA MET A 78 12.41 -2.33 -12.65
C MET A 78 11.17 -1.43 -12.52
N ASN A 79 11.36 -0.14 -12.72
CA ASN A 79 10.34 0.91 -12.61
C ASN A 79 9.75 1.13 -11.19
N SER A 80 10.39 0.63 -10.13
CA SER A 80 10.00 0.78 -8.73
C SER A 80 11.06 1.53 -7.92
N TYR A 81 10.62 2.37 -6.97
CA TYR A 81 11.48 2.99 -5.95
C TYR A 81 11.53 2.18 -4.64
N SER A 82 10.88 1.03 -4.60
CA SER A 82 10.89 0.19 -3.40
C SER A 82 12.28 -0.35 -3.10
N THR A 83 12.68 -0.33 -1.84
CA THR A 83 13.90 -0.99 -1.38
C THR A 83 13.65 -2.48 -1.22
N TYR A 84 14.45 -3.31 -1.87
CA TYR A 84 14.47 -4.75 -1.65
C TYR A 84 15.71 -5.12 -0.87
N ILE A 85 15.59 -5.12 0.46
CA ILE A 85 16.73 -5.31 1.39
C ILE A 85 17.44 -6.64 1.17
N PRO A 86 16.75 -7.80 1.02
CA PRO A 86 17.44 -9.08 0.80
C PRO A 86 18.32 -9.10 -0.46
N GLY A 87 17.91 -8.36 -1.49
CA GLY A 87 18.66 -8.25 -2.75
C GLY A 87 19.66 -7.10 -2.80
N GLY A 88 19.64 -6.19 -1.83
CA GLY A 88 20.54 -5.05 -1.77
C GLY A 88 20.37 -4.04 -2.90
N PHE A 89 19.13 -3.82 -3.40
CA PHE A 89 18.86 -2.88 -4.49
C PHE A 89 17.53 -2.11 -4.30
N GLY A 90 17.35 -1.07 -5.12
CA GLY A 90 16.19 -0.18 -5.09
C GLY A 90 16.23 0.82 -3.93
N GLY A 91 15.28 1.75 -3.90
CA GLY A 91 15.16 2.78 -2.88
C GLY A 91 16.45 3.54 -2.62
N HIS A 92 16.75 3.77 -1.35
CA HIS A 92 18.00 4.42 -0.93
C HIS A 92 19.11 3.38 -0.74
N GLU A 93 20.04 3.31 -1.68
CA GLU A 93 21.21 2.41 -1.67
C GLU A 93 20.91 0.91 -1.46
N GLY A 94 19.66 0.47 -1.68
CA GLY A 94 19.26 -0.94 -1.51
C GLY A 94 19.28 -1.44 -0.06
N ARG A 95 19.24 -0.55 0.92
CA ARG A 95 19.35 -0.88 2.36
C ARG A 95 18.36 -0.11 3.21
N ALA A 96 18.21 -0.52 4.46
CA ALA A 96 17.55 0.29 5.47
C ALA A 96 18.31 1.61 5.71
N LEU A 97 17.58 2.66 6.06
CA LEU A 97 18.17 3.95 6.44
C LEU A 97 19.00 3.82 7.71
N ARG A 98 20.00 4.67 7.84
CA ARG A 98 20.93 4.75 8.98
C ARG A 98 21.06 6.19 9.43
N ASP A 99 21.55 6.37 10.65
CA ASP A 99 21.87 7.69 11.17
C ASP A 99 22.83 8.43 10.25
N GLY A 100 22.50 9.69 9.94
CA GLY A 100 23.26 10.52 9.02
C GLY A 100 22.88 10.42 7.55
N ASP A 101 21.97 9.52 7.17
CA ASP A 101 21.45 9.49 5.80
C ASP A 101 20.69 10.79 5.49
N VAL A 102 20.94 11.31 4.30
CA VAL A 102 20.24 12.49 3.76
C VAL A 102 19.39 12.07 2.57
N LEU A 103 18.10 12.37 2.66
CA LEU A 103 17.16 12.07 1.58
C LEU A 103 16.76 13.37 0.89
N THR A 104 16.88 13.39 -0.43
CA THR A 104 16.42 14.52 -1.25
C THR A 104 14.94 14.32 -1.60
N THR A 105 14.17 15.40 -1.51
CA THR A 105 12.78 15.43 -1.94
C THR A 105 12.66 15.98 -3.35
N GLY A 106 11.64 15.53 -4.08
CA GLY A 106 11.26 16.17 -5.34
C GLY A 106 10.57 17.52 -5.09
N ARG A 107 10.32 18.24 -6.19
CA ARG A 107 9.54 19.48 -6.11
C ARG A 107 8.11 19.16 -5.68
N GLY A 108 7.62 19.85 -4.67
CA GLY A 108 6.23 19.78 -4.23
C GLY A 108 5.24 20.19 -5.33
N VAL A 109 3.96 19.91 -5.10
CA VAL A 109 2.88 20.34 -6.00
C VAL A 109 2.66 21.84 -5.80
N ASP A 110 2.79 22.63 -6.88
CA ASP A 110 2.56 24.08 -6.84
C ASP A 110 1.09 24.34 -6.43
N GLY A 111 0.88 25.24 -5.48
CA GLY A 111 -0.45 25.62 -4.97
C GLY A 111 -1.07 24.60 -4.01
N PHE A 112 -0.35 23.59 -3.54
CA PHE A 112 -0.83 22.73 -2.48
C PHE A 112 -0.76 23.43 -1.12
N GLU A 113 -1.91 23.63 -0.49
CA GLU A 113 -2.06 24.37 0.77
C GLU A 113 -2.22 23.44 2.00
N GLY A 114 -2.07 22.14 1.83
CA GLY A 114 -2.31 21.17 2.92
C GLY A 114 -3.81 20.96 3.19
N GLY A 115 -4.14 20.58 4.43
CA GLY A 115 -5.54 20.49 4.90
C GLY A 115 -6.28 19.20 4.51
N LEU A 116 -5.64 18.22 3.83
CA LEU A 116 -6.26 16.92 3.58
C LEU A 116 -6.38 16.13 4.87
N ILE A 117 -7.56 15.58 5.14
CA ILE A 117 -7.85 14.74 6.29
C ILE A 117 -8.66 13.53 5.80
N LEU A 118 -8.25 12.33 6.18
CA LEU A 118 -9.04 11.13 5.98
C LEU A 118 -9.99 10.96 7.17
N ASP A 119 -11.29 11.18 6.94
CA ASP A 119 -12.31 11.22 8.00
C ASP A 119 -12.48 9.86 8.70
N ASN A 120 -12.32 8.76 7.96
CA ASN A 120 -12.47 7.39 8.46
C ASN A 120 -11.21 6.58 8.15
N PRO A 121 -10.12 6.77 8.92
CA PRO A 121 -8.90 5.99 8.72
C PRO A 121 -9.15 4.50 9.02
N PRO A 122 -8.41 3.58 8.38
CA PRO A 122 -8.46 2.17 8.71
C PRO A 122 -8.19 1.95 10.21
N TYR A 123 -9.00 1.10 10.84
CA TYR A 123 -8.74 0.61 12.19
C TYR A 123 -7.97 -0.71 12.10
N PHE A 124 -6.98 -0.87 12.96
CA PHE A 124 -6.20 -2.11 13.08
C PHE A 124 -6.46 -2.71 14.46
N GLY A 125 -7.01 -3.95 14.47
CA GLY A 125 -7.39 -4.67 15.70
C GLY A 125 -6.39 -5.77 16.07
N ASP A 126 -6.66 -6.45 17.20
CA ASP A 126 -5.88 -7.62 17.63
C ASP A 126 -6.38 -8.91 16.98
N ASP A 127 -7.71 -9.00 16.76
CA ASP A 127 -8.41 -10.13 16.13
C ASP A 127 -8.89 -9.69 14.74
N GLU A 128 -8.14 -10.08 13.70
CA GLU A 128 -8.46 -9.67 12.35
C GLU A 128 -9.21 -10.76 11.57
N VAL A 129 -10.33 -10.37 10.99
CA VAL A 129 -10.99 -11.16 9.95
C VAL A 129 -10.46 -10.70 8.60
N ILE A 130 -9.69 -11.58 7.96
CA ILE A 130 -9.09 -11.34 6.64
C ILE A 130 -9.93 -12.05 5.59
N ARG A 131 -10.47 -11.29 4.65
CA ARG A 131 -11.29 -11.83 3.56
C ARG A 131 -10.40 -12.41 2.47
N ILE A 132 -10.81 -13.59 2.00
CA ILE A 132 -10.08 -14.37 1.01
C ILE A 132 -11.01 -14.80 -0.13
N ILE A 133 -10.43 -15.02 -1.30
CA ILE A 133 -11.06 -15.72 -2.42
C ILE A 133 -10.36 -17.04 -2.65
N GLU A 134 -11.02 -17.94 -3.37
CA GLU A 134 -10.44 -19.24 -3.76
C GLU A 134 -9.07 -19.06 -4.43
N GLY A 135 -8.15 -19.93 -4.06
CA GLY A 135 -6.81 -19.98 -4.66
C GLY A 135 -6.77 -20.87 -5.92
N PRO A 136 -5.75 -20.70 -6.76
CA PRO A 136 -5.64 -21.45 -8.02
C PRO A 136 -5.44 -22.97 -7.83
N GLN A 137 -5.03 -23.42 -6.65
CA GLN A 137 -4.88 -24.85 -6.32
C GLN A 137 -5.74 -25.25 -5.11
N GLN A 138 -6.89 -24.61 -4.88
CA GLN A 138 -7.80 -24.97 -3.79
C GLN A 138 -8.22 -26.44 -3.88
N ASN A 139 -8.43 -26.97 -5.09
CA ASN A 139 -8.76 -28.36 -5.36
C ASN A 139 -7.64 -29.37 -5.02
N SER A 140 -6.46 -28.91 -4.63
CA SER A 140 -5.37 -29.76 -4.11
C SER A 140 -5.50 -30.04 -2.61
N PHE A 141 -6.52 -29.48 -1.97
CA PHE A 141 -6.80 -29.63 -0.54
C PHE A 141 -8.08 -30.44 -0.31
N THR A 142 -8.18 -31.06 0.86
CA THR A 142 -9.41 -31.76 1.26
C THR A 142 -10.51 -30.75 1.57
N GLU A 143 -11.78 -31.17 1.50
CA GLU A 143 -12.91 -30.31 1.89
C GLU A 143 -12.79 -29.89 3.36
N GLU A 144 -12.33 -30.80 4.23
CA GLU A 144 -12.07 -30.52 5.65
C GLU A 144 -10.99 -29.43 5.83
N ALA A 145 -9.97 -29.40 4.98
CA ALA A 145 -8.93 -28.37 5.05
C ALA A 145 -9.50 -26.99 4.67
N ILE A 146 -10.39 -26.91 3.68
CA ILE A 146 -11.07 -25.67 3.28
C ILE A 146 -11.99 -25.18 4.41
N ASP A 147 -12.77 -26.06 5.01
CA ASP A 147 -13.63 -25.75 6.16
C ASP A 147 -12.80 -25.31 7.37
N THR A 148 -11.67 -25.99 7.63
CA THR A 148 -10.74 -25.64 8.70
C THR A 148 -10.13 -24.26 8.49
N LEU A 149 -9.73 -23.90 7.26
CA LEU A 149 -9.17 -22.58 6.95
C LEU A 149 -10.12 -21.46 7.37
N THR A 150 -11.43 -21.62 7.14
CA THR A 150 -12.43 -20.57 7.39
C THR A 150 -13.07 -20.62 8.78
N SER A 151 -12.99 -21.75 9.48
CA SER A 151 -13.59 -21.93 10.82
C SER A 151 -12.61 -21.78 11.96
N ALA A 152 -11.32 -22.01 11.73
CA ALA A 152 -10.30 -21.94 12.76
C ALA A 152 -9.69 -20.55 12.91
N SER A 153 -8.95 -20.37 14.01
CA SER A 153 -8.10 -19.21 14.25
C SER A 153 -6.64 -19.60 14.05
N TYR A 154 -5.87 -18.66 13.52
CA TYR A 154 -4.44 -18.81 13.26
C TYR A 154 -3.68 -17.71 13.98
N GLU A 155 -2.54 -18.04 14.58
CA GLU A 155 -1.67 -17.08 15.25
C GLU A 155 -0.49 -16.69 14.33
N VAL A 156 -0.21 -15.40 14.23
CA VAL A 156 0.96 -14.87 13.52
C VAL A 156 2.22 -15.23 14.29
N THR A 157 3.15 -15.94 13.65
CA THR A 157 4.39 -16.37 14.29
C THR A 157 5.48 -15.31 14.27
N PRO A 158 6.46 -15.35 15.19
CA PRO A 158 7.63 -14.46 15.19
C PRO A 158 8.53 -14.58 13.95
N ASN A 159 8.38 -15.65 13.17
CA ASN A 159 9.13 -15.88 11.93
C ASN A 159 8.51 -15.18 10.72
N SER A 160 7.54 -14.30 10.94
CA SER A 160 6.92 -13.48 9.90
C SER A 160 7.81 -12.29 9.54
N ASP A 161 7.89 -11.98 8.25
CA ASP A 161 8.67 -10.86 7.71
C ASP A 161 7.96 -10.21 6.51
N ARG A 162 8.66 -9.37 5.74
CA ARG A 162 8.10 -8.77 4.52
C ARG A 162 7.90 -9.76 3.36
N MET A 163 8.48 -10.95 3.42
CA MET A 163 8.27 -12.01 2.42
C MET A 163 6.98 -12.78 2.66
N GLY A 164 6.64 -13.05 3.94
CA GLY A 164 5.46 -13.81 4.28
C GLY A 164 5.07 -13.75 5.75
N CYS A 165 3.77 -13.65 5.98
CA CYS A 165 3.15 -13.83 7.29
C CYS A 165 2.94 -15.31 7.53
N ARG A 166 3.72 -15.90 8.44
CA ARG A 166 3.67 -17.33 8.79
C ARG A 166 2.69 -17.52 9.93
N LEU A 167 1.78 -18.45 9.74
CA LEU A 167 0.69 -18.69 10.67
C LEU A 167 0.87 -20.05 11.36
N ASP A 168 0.57 -20.09 12.66
CA ASP A 168 0.40 -21.31 13.41
C ASP A 168 -1.08 -21.56 13.74
N GLY A 169 -1.51 -22.82 13.69
CA GLY A 169 -2.90 -23.21 13.86
C GLY A 169 -3.13 -24.64 13.39
N PRO A 170 -4.36 -25.09 13.15
CA PRO A 170 -4.65 -26.39 12.57
C PRO A 170 -3.95 -26.57 11.21
N ALA A 171 -3.43 -27.77 10.98
CA ALA A 171 -2.83 -28.10 9.69
C ALA A 171 -3.90 -28.28 8.60
N LEU A 172 -3.58 -27.83 7.40
CA LEU A 172 -4.43 -27.94 6.22
C LEU A 172 -3.95 -29.14 5.37
N GLU A 173 -4.78 -30.14 5.23
CA GLU A 173 -4.41 -31.40 4.58
C GLU A 173 -4.51 -31.30 3.06
N HIS A 174 -3.48 -31.82 2.36
CA HIS A 174 -3.44 -31.92 0.91
C HIS A 174 -3.98 -33.26 0.43
N VAL A 175 -4.64 -33.27 -0.71
CA VAL A 175 -5.07 -34.50 -1.39
C VAL A 175 -3.88 -35.25 -2.00
N ASN A 176 -2.97 -34.56 -2.66
CA ASN A 176 -1.86 -35.13 -3.44
C ASN A 176 -0.48 -34.54 -3.08
N GLY A 177 -0.35 -33.99 -1.86
CA GLY A 177 0.89 -33.34 -1.41
C GLY A 177 0.96 -31.86 -1.71
N PRO A 178 1.99 -31.16 -1.18
CA PRO A 178 2.08 -29.71 -1.16
C PRO A 178 2.68 -29.10 -2.44
N ASP A 179 3.37 -29.91 -3.25
CA ASP A 179 4.23 -29.43 -4.30
C ASP A 179 3.48 -29.25 -5.62
N VAL A 180 3.79 -28.15 -6.30
CA VAL A 180 3.35 -27.87 -7.68
C VAL A 180 4.56 -27.44 -8.51
N ILE A 181 4.45 -27.58 -9.84
CA ILE A 181 5.42 -26.95 -10.74
C ILE A 181 5.41 -25.46 -10.42
N SER A 182 6.61 -24.87 -10.29
CA SER A 182 6.77 -23.46 -9.93
C SER A 182 5.87 -22.56 -10.78
N ASP A 183 5.05 -21.78 -10.11
CA ASP A 183 4.02 -20.93 -10.68
C ASP A 183 4.06 -19.54 -10.04
N GLY A 184 3.38 -18.55 -10.65
CA GLY A 184 3.36 -17.18 -10.18
C GLY A 184 2.72 -17.01 -8.80
N ASN A 185 3.32 -16.14 -7.98
CA ASN A 185 2.83 -15.76 -6.65
C ASN A 185 2.34 -14.31 -6.66
N ALA A 186 1.04 -14.10 -6.50
CA ALA A 186 0.49 -12.79 -6.25
C ALA A 186 0.69 -12.36 -4.78
N PHE A 187 0.63 -11.05 -4.49
CA PHE A 187 0.57 -10.56 -3.12
C PHE A 187 -0.75 -11.02 -2.46
N GLY A 188 -0.64 -11.55 -1.23
CA GLY A 188 -1.78 -12.06 -0.47
C GLY A 188 -2.14 -13.52 -0.74
N VAL A 189 -1.44 -14.21 -1.63
CA VAL A 189 -1.59 -15.66 -1.82
C VAL A 189 -1.24 -16.40 -0.54
N ILE A 190 -2.06 -17.38 -0.18
CA ILE A 190 -1.85 -18.26 0.97
C ILE A 190 -1.29 -19.59 0.47
N GLN A 191 0.01 -19.78 0.66
CA GLN A 191 0.69 -21.04 0.39
C GLN A 191 0.64 -21.97 1.61
N VAL A 192 0.57 -23.28 1.34
CA VAL A 192 0.60 -24.30 2.38
C VAL A 192 1.69 -25.30 2.06
N PRO A 193 2.86 -25.22 2.75
CA PRO A 193 3.91 -26.24 2.66
C PRO A 193 3.50 -27.58 3.25
N GLY A 194 4.41 -28.56 3.23
CA GLY A 194 4.13 -29.94 3.67
C GLY A 194 3.79 -30.13 5.15
N ASP A 195 4.06 -29.15 5.99
CA ASP A 195 3.64 -29.12 7.40
C ASP A 195 2.18 -28.69 7.61
N GLY A 196 1.50 -28.30 6.52
CA GLY A 196 0.11 -27.85 6.53
C GLY A 196 -0.11 -26.47 7.12
N LYS A 197 0.95 -25.70 7.45
CA LYS A 197 0.83 -24.38 8.06
C LYS A 197 0.74 -23.28 7.00
N PRO A 198 -0.29 -22.40 7.06
CA PRO A 198 -0.45 -21.35 6.04
C PRO A 198 0.66 -20.29 6.11
N ILE A 199 1.07 -19.81 4.94
CA ILE A 199 1.97 -18.65 4.77
C ILE A 199 1.31 -17.67 3.82
N ILE A 200 0.96 -16.48 4.32
CA ILE A 200 0.41 -15.42 3.47
C ILE A 200 1.56 -14.63 2.85
N LEU A 201 1.69 -14.64 1.54
CA LEU A 201 2.80 -14.00 0.84
C LEU A 201 2.63 -12.48 0.80
N LEU A 202 3.67 -11.76 1.23
CA LEU A 202 3.67 -10.30 1.39
C LEU A 202 4.44 -9.58 0.27
N ALA A 203 4.84 -8.33 0.56
CA ALA A 203 5.40 -7.41 -0.44
C ALA A 203 6.72 -7.91 -1.06
N ASP A 204 7.62 -8.48 -0.26
CA ASP A 204 8.95 -8.94 -0.71
C ASP A 204 8.98 -10.43 -1.06
N ARG A 205 7.82 -11.08 -1.21
CA ARG A 205 7.70 -12.49 -1.57
C ARG A 205 8.47 -12.87 -2.82
N GLY A 206 8.86 -14.13 -2.91
CA GLY A 206 9.27 -14.72 -4.18
C GLY A 206 8.13 -14.61 -5.22
N THR A 207 8.43 -14.09 -6.41
CA THR A 207 7.43 -13.92 -7.49
C THR A 207 6.98 -15.24 -8.10
N THR A 208 7.71 -16.31 -7.84
CA THR A 208 7.37 -17.70 -8.20
C THR A 208 7.57 -18.61 -6.98
N GLY A 209 6.84 -19.71 -6.95
CA GLY A 209 6.96 -20.72 -5.88
C GLY A 209 6.36 -22.06 -6.25
N GLY A 210 6.74 -23.09 -5.54
CA GLY A 210 6.39 -24.49 -5.82
C GLY A 210 5.42 -25.11 -4.81
N TYR A 211 4.76 -24.31 -3.96
CA TYR A 211 3.73 -24.81 -3.03
C TYR A 211 2.33 -24.49 -3.52
N THR A 212 1.39 -25.36 -3.16
CA THR A 212 -0.05 -25.17 -3.44
C THR A 212 -0.59 -23.92 -2.77
N LYS A 213 -1.46 -23.21 -3.49
CA LYS A 213 -2.09 -21.94 -3.10
C LYS A 213 -3.57 -22.19 -2.84
N ILE A 214 -3.97 -22.30 -1.54
CA ILE A 214 -5.33 -22.63 -1.14
C ILE A 214 -6.30 -21.46 -1.35
N ALA A 215 -5.83 -20.23 -1.08
CA ALA A 215 -6.65 -19.01 -1.15
C ALA A 215 -5.79 -17.78 -1.50
N THR A 216 -6.44 -16.65 -1.70
CA THR A 216 -5.77 -15.34 -1.87
C THR A 216 -6.52 -14.27 -1.08
N VAL A 217 -5.81 -13.51 -0.25
CA VAL A 217 -6.35 -12.34 0.47
C VAL A 217 -6.79 -11.29 -0.54
N ILE A 218 -7.99 -10.73 -0.37
CA ILE A 218 -8.51 -9.68 -1.24
C ILE A 218 -7.67 -8.40 -1.14
N THR A 219 -7.64 -7.61 -2.20
CA THR A 219 -6.80 -6.40 -2.25
C THR A 219 -7.17 -5.38 -1.18
N ALA A 220 -8.46 -5.24 -0.87
CA ALA A 220 -8.96 -4.32 0.14
C ALA A 220 -8.43 -4.61 1.56
N ASP A 221 -8.07 -5.87 1.87
CA ASP A 221 -7.60 -6.27 3.21
C ASP A 221 -6.06 -6.29 3.34
N ARG A 222 -5.34 -5.92 2.29
CA ARG A 222 -3.87 -5.90 2.32
C ARG A 222 -3.30 -4.92 3.35
N SER A 223 -4.00 -3.83 3.64
CA SER A 223 -3.59 -2.87 4.66
C SER A 223 -3.66 -3.48 6.07
N GLN A 224 -4.74 -4.21 6.39
CA GLN A 224 -4.89 -4.94 7.65
C GLN A 224 -3.82 -6.02 7.77
N LEU A 225 -3.67 -6.85 6.73
CA LEU A 225 -2.65 -7.88 6.67
C LEU A 225 -1.23 -7.33 6.93
N ALA A 226 -0.92 -6.15 6.40
CA ALA A 226 0.38 -5.52 6.58
C ALA A 226 0.63 -5.03 8.02
N GLN A 227 -0.39 -4.92 8.86
CA GLN A 227 -0.29 -4.45 10.23
C GLN A 227 -0.24 -5.57 11.28
N LEU A 228 -0.44 -6.83 10.88
CA LEU A 228 -0.38 -7.96 11.79
C LEU A 228 0.99 -8.07 12.46
N ILE A 229 0.98 -8.26 13.78
CA ILE A 229 2.19 -8.46 14.60
C ILE A 229 2.26 -9.92 15.08
N PRO A 230 3.44 -10.44 15.45
CA PRO A 230 3.53 -11.74 16.11
C PRO A 230 2.61 -11.81 17.33
N GLY A 231 1.81 -12.90 17.41
CA GLY A 231 0.77 -13.08 18.41
C GLY A 231 -0.63 -12.61 18.00
N SER A 232 -0.77 -11.83 16.91
CA SER A 232 -2.10 -11.49 16.37
C SER A 232 -2.86 -12.75 15.96
N ILE A 233 -4.17 -12.73 16.20
CA ILE A 233 -5.06 -13.83 15.78
C ILE A 233 -5.76 -13.45 14.47
N VAL A 234 -5.66 -14.34 13.49
CA VAL A 234 -6.24 -14.20 12.16
C VAL A 234 -7.34 -15.24 11.98
N LYS A 235 -8.49 -14.80 11.49
CA LYS A 235 -9.57 -15.64 10.97
C LYS A 235 -9.80 -15.33 9.51
N PHE A 236 -10.18 -16.32 8.73
CA PHE A 236 -10.44 -16.10 7.32
C PHE A 236 -11.94 -16.16 7.02
N GLU A 237 -12.39 -15.23 6.16
CA GLU A 237 -13.73 -15.23 5.60
C GLU A 237 -13.66 -15.41 4.09
N MET A 238 -14.26 -16.50 3.59
CA MET A 238 -14.35 -16.72 2.15
C MET A 238 -15.40 -15.79 1.54
N VAL A 239 -15.01 -15.02 0.53
CA VAL A 239 -15.92 -14.13 -0.22
C VAL A 239 -15.87 -14.44 -1.71
N GLY A 240 -16.94 -14.10 -2.42
CA GLY A 240 -16.94 -14.20 -3.87
C GLY A 240 -16.12 -13.09 -4.55
N GLN A 241 -15.68 -13.34 -5.77
CA GLN A 241 -14.87 -12.40 -6.55
C GLN A 241 -15.57 -11.05 -6.76
N GLU A 242 -16.87 -11.04 -7.04
CA GLU A 242 -17.66 -9.80 -7.16
C GLU A 242 -17.56 -8.93 -5.90
N LYS A 243 -17.77 -9.55 -4.73
CA LYS A 243 -17.68 -8.83 -3.45
C LYS A 243 -16.28 -8.29 -3.21
N ALA A 244 -15.24 -9.04 -3.55
CA ALA A 244 -13.85 -8.60 -3.43
C ALA A 244 -13.55 -7.36 -4.31
N VAL A 245 -14.07 -7.33 -5.54
CA VAL A 245 -13.94 -6.19 -6.46
C VAL A 245 -14.72 -4.98 -5.96
N ASP A 246 -15.94 -5.17 -5.47
CA ASP A 246 -16.75 -4.05 -4.95
C ASP A 246 -16.13 -3.40 -3.73
N LEU A 247 -15.55 -4.18 -2.81
CA LEU A 247 -14.81 -3.66 -1.66
C LEU A 247 -13.57 -2.85 -2.07
N LEU A 248 -12.86 -3.30 -3.09
CA LEU A 248 -11.74 -2.54 -3.65
C LEU A 248 -12.21 -1.22 -4.26
N ARG A 249 -13.27 -1.24 -5.07
CA ARG A 249 -13.85 -0.02 -5.67
C ARG A 249 -14.32 0.98 -4.62
N GLU A 250 -14.91 0.51 -3.53
CA GLU A 250 -15.34 1.35 -2.42
C GLU A 250 -14.13 2.04 -1.75
N GLN A 251 -13.06 1.30 -1.51
CA GLN A 251 -11.80 1.83 -0.97
C GLN A 251 -11.18 2.89 -1.91
N GLU A 252 -11.10 2.59 -3.21
CA GLU A 252 -10.56 3.51 -4.21
C GLU A 252 -11.41 4.77 -4.35
N ARG A 253 -12.74 4.65 -4.29
CA ARG A 253 -13.67 5.79 -4.31
C ARG A 253 -13.41 6.72 -3.14
N SER A 254 -13.30 6.21 -1.92
CA SER A 254 -13.04 7.03 -0.74
C SER A 254 -11.74 7.84 -0.83
N LEU A 255 -10.70 7.25 -1.42
CA LEU A 255 -9.42 7.93 -1.65
C LEU A 255 -9.51 8.98 -2.77
N THR A 256 -10.26 8.68 -3.83
CA THR A 256 -10.51 9.62 -4.92
C THR A 256 -11.34 10.83 -4.45
N GLU A 257 -12.36 10.61 -3.64
CA GLU A 257 -13.17 11.69 -3.06
C GLU A 257 -12.32 12.60 -2.15
N LEU A 258 -11.38 12.03 -1.38
CA LEU A 258 -10.44 12.82 -0.59
C LEU A 258 -9.57 13.71 -1.48
N SER A 259 -9.06 13.17 -2.57
CA SER A 259 -8.26 13.91 -3.56
C SER A 259 -9.06 15.06 -4.18
N ASN A 260 -10.33 14.85 -4.49
CA ASN A 260 -11.21 15.84 -5.13
C ASN A 260 -11.67 16.96 -4.19
N LYS A 261 -11.75 16.70 -2.87
CA LYS A 261 -12.18 17.72 -1.86
C LYS A 261 -11.35 18.99 -1.87
N GLN A 262 -10.14 18.97 -2.41
CA GLN A 262 -9.24 20.14 -2.47
C GLN A 262 -9.05 20.72 -3.87
N GLY A 263 -9.84 20.30 -4.85
CA GLY A 263 -9.64 20.80 -6.21
C GLY A 263 -8.23 20.51 -6.74
N LEU A 264 -7.64 19.40 -6.31
CA LEU A 264 -6.39 18.90 -6.87
C LEU A 264 -6.62 18.58 -8.34
N GLN A 265 -6.41 19.59 -9.19
CA GLN A 265 -6.42 19.41 -10.64
C GLN A 265 -5.25 18.48 -10.98
N LEU A 266 -5.58 17.33 -11.54
CA LEU A 266 -4.55 16.45 -12.11
C LEU A 266 -3.92 17.17 -13.30
N LYS A 267 -2.68 17.65 -13.13
CA LYS A 267 -1.91 18.27 -14.18
C LYS A 267 -1.08 17.21 -14.89
N PHE A 268 -1.37 16.98 -16.16
CA PHE A 268 -0.58 16.10 -17.01
C PHE A 268 0.42 16.90 -17.82
N LYS A 269 1.62 16.35 -18.03
CA LYS A 269 2.62 16.92 -18.89
C LYS A 269 2.62 16.17 -20.21
N VAL A 270 2.04 16.76 -21.25
CA VAL A 270 2.04 16.21 -22.61
C VAL A 270 3.09 16.97 -23.43
N ASN A 271 4.10 16.26 -23.94
CA ASN A 271 5.20 16.84 -24.73
C ASN A 271 5.91 18.05 -24.06
N GLY A 272 5.97 18.05 -22.71
CA GLY A 272 6.63 19.10 -21.95
C GLY A 272 5.72 20.29 -21.57
N VAL A 273 4.48 20.33 -22.03
CA VAL A 273 3.47 21.34 -21.71
C VAL A 273 2.57 20.82 -20.57
N LEU A 274 2.33 21.66 -19.56
CA LEU A 274 1.38 21.34 -18.49
C LEU A 274 -0.05 21.42 -19.07
N VAL A 275 -0.83 20.36 -18.83
CA VAL A 275 -2.22 20.26 -19.27
C VAL A 275 -3.09 20.13 -18.03
N ASP A 276 -3.99 21.09 -17.82
CA ASP A 276 -5.04 20.99 -16.82
C ASP A 276 -6.21 20.23 -17.42
N VAL A 277 -6.62 19.14 -16.78
CA VAL A 277 -7.82 18.41 -17.18
C VAL A 277 -8.99 18.98 -16.40
N VAL A 278 -9.90 19.62 -17.10
CA VAL A 278 -11.19 20.06 -16.54
C VAL A 278 -12.22 19.02 -16.93
N ASP A 279 -12.84 18.41 -15.92
CA ASP A 279 -13.99 17.53 -16.15
C ASP A 279 -15.26 18.37 -16.31
N ASP A 280 -15.85 18.36 -17.49
CA ASP A 280 -17.13 19.01 -17.75
C ASP A 280 -18.33 18.12 -17.38
N ASN A 281 -18.09 16.89 -16.93
CA ASN A 281 -19.12 15.97 -16.48
C ASN A 281 -18.96 15.72 -14.97
N GLU A 282 -20.00 15.97 -14.21
CA GLU A 282 -20.10 15.75 -12.75
C GLU A 282 -20.02 14.25 -12.40
N GLY A 283 -18.82 13.65 -12.40
CA GLY A 283 -18.61 12.27 -11.97
C GLY A 283 -17.14 11.82 -12.01
N PRO A 284 -16.72 10.90 -11.12
CA PRO A 284 -15.36 10.37 -11.15
C PRO A 284 -15.13 9.54 -12.41
N PHE A 285 -13.99 9.76 -13.10
CA PHE A 285 -13.55 8.92 -14.20
C PHE A 285 -13.31 7.50 -13.72
N THR A 286 -13.94 6.51 -14.35
CA THR A 286 -13.59 5.10 -14.20
C THR A 286 -12.76 4.66 -15.40
N ILE A 287 -11.87 3.66 -15.22
CA ILE A 287 -11.07 3.11 -16.32
C ILE A 287 -11.95 2.58 -17.48
N GLN A 288 -13.20 2.22 -17.20
CA GLN A 288 -14.19 1.83 -18.22
C GLN A 288 -14.68 3.00 -19.09
N ASP A 289 -14.60 4.22 -18.59
CA ASP A 289 -15.00 5.42 -19.35
C ASP A 289 -13.90 5.84 -20.36
N LEU A 290 -12.72 5.25 -20.29
CA LEU A 290 -11.58 5.50 -21.18
C LEU A 290 -11.62 4.71 -22.49
N GLU A 291 -12.45 3.67 -22.57
CA GLU A 291 -12.67 2.93 -23.83
C GLU A 291 -13.68 3.67 -24.73
N ASN A 292 -13.19 4.46 -25.66
CA ASN A 292 -13.91 5.17 -26.73
C ASN A 292 -14.33 6.64 -26.46
N THR A 293 -13.62 7.39 -25.67
CA THR A 293 -13.98 8.81 -25.44
C THR A 293 -12.88 9.75 -25.94
N SER A 294 -13.28 10.79 -26.66
CA SER A 294 -12.40 11.91 -26.97
C SER A 294 -12.51 12.93 -25.83
N TYR A 295 -11.37 13.38 -25.31
CA TYR A 295 -11.27 14.38 -24.27
C TYR A 295 -10.94 15.73 -24.88
N THR A 296 -11.53 16.80 -24.30
CA THR A 296 -11.13 18.16 -24.60
C THR A 296 -10.25 18.64 -23.46
N ALA A 297 -8.98 18.88 -23.72
CA ALA A 297 -8.05 19.46 -22.75
C ALA A 297 -7.89 20.94 -23.01
N LEU A 298 -7.92 21.77 -21.98
CA LEU A 298 -7.53 23.17 -22.04
C LEU A 298 -6.02 23.24 -21.83
N VAL A 299 -5.29 23.71 -22.82
CA VAL A 299 -3.84 23.90 -22.76
C VAL A 299 -3.55 25.37 -22.70
N SER A 300 -2.96 25.84 -21.59
CA SER A 300 -2.51 27.22 -21.46
C SER A 300 -1.01 27.30 -21.70
N ASP A 301 -0.58 28.21 -22.60
CA ASP A 301 0.83 28.53 -22.82
C ASP A 301 1.31 29.74 -22.00
N GLY A 302 0.44 30.21 -21.10
CA GLY A 302 0.69 31.40 -20.27
C GLY A 302 0.30 32.75 -20.95
N SER A 303 -0.08 32.70 -22.22
CA SER A 303 -0.56 33.88 -22.97
C SER A 303 -1.97 33.68 -23.56
N SER A 304 -2.38 32.46 -23.79
CA SER A 304 -3.70 32.08 -24.31
C SER A 304 -4.07 30.66 -23.97
N ASP A 305 -5.37 30.41 -23.86
CA ASP A 305 -5.94 29.09 -23.61
C ASP A 305 -6.37 28.45 -24.92
N HIS A 306 -5.93 27.19 -25.14
CA HIS A 306 -6.26 26.41 -26.34
C HIS A 306 -7.03 25.18 -25.95
N GLN A 307 -8.15 24.93 -26.60
CA GLN A 307 -8.85 23.65 -26.50
C GLN A 307 -8.21 22.63 -27.43
N VAL A 308 -7.70 21.56 -26.86
CA VAL A 308 -7.09 20.45 -27.59
C VAL A 308 -7.94 19.21 -27.41
N LYS A 309 -8.44 18.66 -28.51
CA LYS A 309 -9.13 17.39 -28.52
C LYS A 309 -8.11 16.27 -28.51
N VAL A 310 -8.16 15.40 -27.47
CA VAL A 310 -7.28 14.24 -27.37
C VAL A 310 -8.11 12.99 -27.66
N ASP A 311 -7.82 12.35 -28.77
CA ASP A 311 -8.37 11.05 -29.08
C ASP A 311 -7.39 9.98 -28.59
N ILE A 312 -7.86 9.08 -27.69
CA ILE A 312 -7.08 7.93 -27.26
C ILE A 312 -7.41 6.80 -28.25
N SER A 313 -6.45 6.47 -29.10
CA SER A 313 -6.49 5.24 -29.90
C SER A 313 -5.59 4.19 -29.24
N GLU A 314 -6.06 2.91 -29.26
CA GLU A 314 -5.26 1.75 -28.84
C GLU A 314 -3.86 1.71 -29.46
#